data_07b694c83a2ddb251e622a451ddd0e0b
#
_entry.id   07b694c83a2ddb251e622a451ddd0e0b
#
_cell.length_a   1.000
_cell.length_b   1.000
_cell.length_c   1.000
_cell.angle_alpha   90.00
_cell.angle_beta   90.00
_cell.angle_gamma   90.00
#
_symmetry.space_group_name_H-M   'P 1'
#
loop_
_entity.id
_entity.type
_entity.pdbx_description
1 polymer ?
#
loop_
_entity_poly.entity_id
_entity_poly.type
_entity_poly.pdbx_seq_one_letter_code
_entity_poly.pdbx_strand_id
1 'polypeptide(L)'
;MSAVPAAEVPAPPAEAVSVFGTALPAAQHYVRMLAGPGVAWGLLGPREVPRLWTRHVLNCAALTDLVPSPATLVDLGSGAGLPGIVLALLLPDVQVTLLERMERRAKFLTQCVAELSLGHASVLRATAEEVAGQLSADVVTARAVAPLDRLAGLAAGLVRPGGLILAIKGATADQEVAEARPVLRRLGMREVAVVRAGDGKVDRAATVVRLIAGR
;
A
#
# COMPACT_ATOMS: atom_id res chain seq x y z
N MET A 1 -12.38 19.32 26.71
CA MET A 1 -12.11 18.36 25.63
C MET A 1 -11.81 17.02 26.28
N SER A 2 -12.79 16.11 26.29
CA SER A 2 -12.62 14.75 26.85
C SER A 2 -11.57 14.00 26.04
N ALA A 3 -10.48 13.59 26.69
CA ALA A 3 -9.51 12.70 26.10
C ALA A 3 -10.23 11.39 25.74
N VAL A 4 -10.31 11.09 24.46
CA VAL A 4 -10.71 9.75 24.02
C VAL A 4 -9.65 8.80 24.60
N PRO A 5 -10.05 7.76 25.39
CA PRO A 5 -9.08 6.82 25.93
C PRO A 5 -8.32 6.24 24.74
N ALA A 6 -6.97 6.21 24.87
CA ALA A 6 -6.11 5.60 23.85
C ALA A 6 -6.59 4.15 23.69
N ALA A 7 -7.12 3.84 22.53
CA ALA A 7 -7.55 2.47 22.24
C ALA A 7 -6.32 1.57 22.42
N GLU A 8 -6.48 0.51 23.20
CA GLU A 8 -5.40 -0.45 23.46
C GLU A 8 -4.88 -0.98 22.12
N VAL A 9 -3.57 -0.83 21.91
CA VAL A 9 -2.93 -1.27 20.66
C VAL A 9 -2.97 -2.78 20.62
N PRO A 10 -3.58 -3.40 19.59
CA PRO A 10 -3.73 -4.84 19.55
C PRO A 10 -2.38 -5.55 19.48
N ALA A 11 -2.24 -6.64 20.24
CA ALA A 11 -1.07 -7.51 20.13
C ALA A 11 -0.98 -8.14 18.73
N PRO A 12 0.21 -8.46 18.23
CA PRO A 12 0.37 -9.13 16.95
C PRO A 12 -0.22 -10.53 17.03
N PRO A 13 -1.06 -10.93 16.06
CA PRO A 13 -1.52 -12.31 15.98
C PRO A 13 -0.38 -13.26 15.56
N ALA A 14 -0.55 -14.56 15.76
CA ALA A 14 0.49 -15.56 15.48
C ALA A 14 0.99 -15.49 14.03
N GLU A 15 0.10 -15.25 13.07
CA GLU A 15 0.48 -15.07 11.66
C GLU A 15 1.39 -13.86 11.42
N ALA A 16 1.23 -12.77 12.18
CA ALA A 16 2.13 -11.62 12.07
C ALA A 16 3.56 -11.98 12.48
N VAL A 17 3.72 -12.83 13.48
CA VAL A 17 5.03 -13.36 13.91
C VAL A 17 5.71 -14.09 12.75
N SER A 18 4.97 -14.97 12.06
CA SER A 18 5.49 -15.76 10.93
C SER A 18 5.79 -14.87 9.71
N VAL A 19 4.89 -13.92 9.39
CA VAL A 19 5.03 -13.05 8.21
C VAL A 19 6.16 -12.05 8.36
N PHE A 20 6.30 -11.42 9.52
CA PHE A 20 7.28 -10.35 9.72
C PHE A 20 8.64 -10.86 10.22
N GLY A 21 8.71 -12.02 10.88
CA GLY A 21 9.98 -12.57 11.37
C GLY A 21 10.81 -11.53 12.13
N THR A 22 12.02 -11.25 11.65
CA THR A 22 12.93 -10.25 12.23
C THR A 22 12.41 -8.79 12.12
N ALA A 23 11.52 -8.50 11.19
CA ALA A 23 10.90 -7.18 11.05
C ALA A 23 9.71 -6.96 12.01
N LEU A 24 9.30 -7.97 12.80
CA LEU A 24 8.15 -7.87 13.69
C LEU A 24 8.22 -6.71 14.69
N PRO A 25 9.36 -6.42 15.34
CA PRO A 25 9.44 -5.27 16.27
C PRO A 25 9.16 -3.93 15.56
N ALA A 26 9.64 -3.75 14.36
CA ALA A 26 9.37 -2.55 13.55
C ALA A 26 7.89 -2.50 13.11
N ALA A 27 7.31 -3.62 12.71
CA ALA A 27 5.88 -3.71 12.39
C ALA A 27 4.99 -3.38 13.62
N GLN A 28 5.36 -3.85 14.81
CA GLN A 28 4.68 -3.49 16.05
C GLN A 28 4.80 -1.99 16.36
N HIS A 29 5.97 -1.41 16.11
CA HIS A 29 6.16 0.05 16.26
C HIS A 29 5.25 0.80 15.29
N TYR A 30 5.21 0.39 14.02
CA TYR A 30 4.32 0.98 13.03
C TYR A 30 2.83 0.88 13.43
N VAL A 31 2.39 -0.26 13.95
CA VAL A 31 1.01 -0.42 14.45
C VAL A 31 0.72 0.56 15.61
N ARG A 32 1.67 0.79 16.51
CA ARG A 32 1.54 1.82 17.55
C ARG A 32 1.43 3.23 16.96
N MET A 33 2.22 3.54 15.93
CA MET A 33 2.13 4.83 15.23
C MET A 33 0.76 5.01 14.56
N LEU A 34 0.23 3.96 13.94
CA LEU A 34 -1.12 3.99 13.34
C LEU A 34 -2.21 4.20 14.40
N ALA A 35 -2.12 3.51 15.54
CA ALA A 35 -3.12 3.59 16.63
C ALA A 35 -3.05 4.92 17.40
N GLY A 36 -1.88 5.50 17.56
CA GLY A 36 -1.65 6.78 18.23
C GLY A 36 -1.71 7.97 17.27
N PRO A 37 -0.56 8.45 16.76
CA PRO A 37 -0.52 9.60 15.86
C PRO A 37 -1.42 9.45 14.62
N GLY A 38 -1.51 8.25 14.03
CA GLY A 38 -2.33 7.99 12.85
C GLY A 38 -3.82 8.29 13.09
N VAL A 39 -4.35 7.88 14.22
CA VAL A 39 -5.73 8.20 14.64
C VAL A 39 -5.85 9.67 15.03
N ALA A 40 -4.92 10.18 15.83
CA ALA A 40 -4.96 11.58 16.31
C ALA A 40 -4.92 12.57 15.12
N TRP A 41 -4.21 12.25 14.06
CA TRP A 41 -4.15 13.07 12.85
C TRP A 41 -5.26 12.75 11.84
N GLY A 42 -6.17 11.84 12.16
CA GLY A 42 -7.31 11.50 11.31
C GLY A 42 -6.95 10.76 10.02
N LEU A 43 -5.84 10.00 10.02
CA LEU A 43 -5.48 9.13 8.90
C LEU A 43 -6.26 7.82 8.95
N LEU A 44 -6.61 7.39 10.14
CA LEU A 44 -7.43 6.21 10.41
C LEU A 44 -8.51 6.54 11.42
N GLY A 45 -9.67 5.91 11.27
CA GLY A 45 -10.73 6.03 12.27
C GLY A 45 -10.39 5.23 13.54
N PRO A 46 -10.77 5.69 14.74
CA PRO A 46 -10.49 4.96 15.99
C PRO A 46 -11.11 3.57 16.03
N ARG A 47 -12.20 3.33 15.29
CA ARG A 47 -12.84 2.00 15.15
C ARG A 47 -12.00 1.00 14.35
N GLU A 48 -10.96 1.45 13.64
CA GLU A 48 -10.04 0.57 12.89
C GLU A 48 -8.91 0.02 13.77
N VAL A 49 -8.65 0.63 14.94
CA VAL A 49 -7.54 0.23 15.83
C VAL A 49 -7.58 -1.27 16.16
N PRO A 50 -8.70 -1.89 16.58
CA PRO A 50 -8.73 -3.32 16.85
C PRO A 50 -8.44 -4.21 15.64
N ARG A 51 -8.50 -3.65 14.42
CA ARG A 51 -8.35 -4.38 13.15
C ARG A 51 -7.02 -4.06 12.44
N LEU A 52 -6.12 -3.29 13.07
CA LEU A 52 -4.89 -2.84 12.43
C LEU A 52 -4.06 -3.99 11.88
N TRP A 53 -3.90 -5.06 12.64
CA TRP A 53 -3.16 -6.22 12.16
C TRP A 53 -3.87 -6.92 11.00
N THR A 54 -5.08 -7.40 11.24
CA THR A 54 -5.74 -8.32 10.29
C THR A 54 -6.27 -7.63 9.04
N ARG A 55 -6.86 -6.43 9.18
CA ARG A 55 -7.48 -5.74 8.05
C ARG A 55 -6.50 -4.85 7.29
N HIS A 56 -5.45 -4.37 7.95
CA HIS A 56 -4.57 -3.38 7.35
C HIS A 56 -3.16 -3.94 7.12
N VAL A 57 -2.42 -4.26 8.15
CA VAL A 57 -1.00 -4.61 8.05
C VAL A 57 -0.80 -5.94 7.34
N LEU A 58 -1.45 -7.01 7.77
CA LEU A 58 -1.34 -8.34 7.15
C LEU A 58 -1.95 -8.38 5.74
N ASN A 59 -3.05 -7.65 5.53
CA ASN A 59 -3.63 -7.52 4.20
C ASN A 59 -2.66 -6.84 3.20
N CYS A 60 -1.86 -5.87 3.66
CA CYS A 60 -0.82 -5.25 2.86
C CYS A 60 0.41 -6.17 2.67
N ALA A 61 0.80 -6.89 3.73
CA ALA A 61 1.89 -7.87 3.66
C ALA A 61 1.64 -8.99 2.63
N ALA A 62 0.39 -9.32 2.38
CA ALA A 62 -0.01 -10.28 1.36
C ALA A 62 0.54 -9.95 -0.05
N LEU A 63 0.87 -8.68 -0.34
CA LEU A 63 1.39 -8.27 -1.64
C LEU A 63 2.86 -8.66 -1.87
N THR A 64 3.60 -9.02 -0.85
CA THR A 64 5.04 -9.31 -0.97
C THR A 64 5.37 -10.32 -2.06
N ASP A 65 4.55 -11.37 -2.23
CA ASP A 65 4.76 -12.40 -3.23
C ASP A 65 4.53 -11.94 -4.67
N LEU A 66 3.88 -10.78 -4.84
CA LEU A 66 3.59 -10.19 -6.16
C LEU A 66 4.61 -9.13 -6.56
N VAL A 67 5.46 -8.68 -5.64
CA VAL A 67 6.47 -7.65 -5.88
C VAL A 67 7.80 -8.33 -6.20
N PRO A 68 8.39 -8.12 -7.40
CA PRO A 68 9.72 -8.62 -7.70
C PRO A 68 10.76 -7.94 -6.79
N SER A 69 11.88 -8.62 -6.54
CA SER A 69 12.97 -8.07 -5.75
C SER A 69 14.31 -8.47 -6.40
N PRO A 70 15.22 -7.52 -6.64
CA PRO A 70 15.11 -6.08 -6.39
C PRO A 70 14.16 -5.37 -7.36
N ALA A 71 13.58 -4.24 -6.92
CA ALA A 71 12.69 -3.42 -7.74
C ALA A 71 12.59 -1.97 -7.22
N THR A 72 12.04 -1.09 -8.06
CA THR A 72 11.52 0.22 -7.65
C THR A 72 10.00 0.15 -7.51
N LEU A 73 9.46 0.70 -6.43
CA LEU A 73 8.04 0.68 -6.13
C LEU A 73 7.53 2.08 -5.79
N VAL A 74 6.42 2.46 -6.41
CA VAL A 74 5.66 3.66 -6.02
C VAL A 74 4.37 3.23 -5.34
N ASP A 75 4.16 3.67 -4.10
CA ASP A 75 2.88 3.52 -3.41
C ASP A 75 2.01 4.75 -3.68
N LEU A 76 1.05 4.62 -4.58
CA LEU A 76 0.20 5.71 -5.06
C LEU A 76 -0.88 6.05 -4.03
N GLY A 77 -0.82 7.27 -3.50
CA GLY A 77 -1.75 7.73 -2.49
C GLY A 77 -1.55 7.02 -1.16
N SER A 78 -0.32 6.97 -0.67
CA SER A 78 0.11 6.17 0.47
C SER A 78 -0.70 6.37 1.76
N GLY A 79 -1.29 7.55 1.96
CA GLY A 79 -2.17 7.83 3.08
C GLY A 79 -1.49 7.66 4.44
N ALA A 80 -1.86 6.60 5.16
CA ALA A 80 -1.21 6.21 6.41
C ALA A 80 0.03 5.31 6.20
N GLY A 81 0.45 5.05 4.93
CA GLY A 81 1.58 4.17 4.59
C GLY A 81 1.18 2.74 4.24
N LEU A 82 -0.06 2.55 3.81
CA LEU A 82 -0.63 1.24 3.51
C LEU A 82 -0.97 1.11 2.02
N PRO A 83 -0.23 0.31 1.23
CA PRO A 83 0.69 -0.76 1.66
C PRO A 83 2.18 -0.39 1.77
N GLY A 84 2.61 0.80 1.34
CA GLY A 84 4.01 1.14 1.10
C GLY A 84 4.96 0.91 2.28
N ILE A 85 4.62 1.35 3.51
CA ILE A 85 5.44 1.12 4.71
C ILE A 85 5.54 -0.37 5.03
N VAL A 86 4.44 -1.12 4.89
CA VAL A 86 4.45 -2.57 5.16
C VAL A 86 5.36 -3.29 4.18
N LEU A 87 5.31 -2.92 2.90
CA LEU A 87 6.19 -3.49 1.88
C LEU A 87 7.65 -3.12 2.11
N ALA A 88 7.94 -1.87 2.53
CA ALA A 88 9.29 -1.46 2.89
C ALA A 88 9.84 -2.25 4.10
N LEU A 89 9.01 -2.57 5.09
CA LEU A 89 9.43 -3.41 6.23
C LEU A 89 9.80 -4.84 5.82
N LEU A 90 9.16 -5.39 4.78
CA LEU A 90 9.29 -6.78 4.37
C LEU A 90 10.25 -7.00 3.18
N LEU A 91 10.52 -5.96 2.39
CA LEU A 91 11.27 -6.04 1.14
C LEU A 91 12.45 -5.05 1.17
N PRO A 92 13.55 -5.35 1.89
CA PRO A 92 14.67 -4.43 2.08
C PRO A 92 15.42 -4.09 0.77
N ASP A 93 15.32 -4.93 -0.26
CA ASP A 93 15.94 -4.72 -1.57
C ASP A 93 15.05 -3.94 -2.55
N VAL A 94 13.85 -3.51 -2.13
CA VAL A 94 12.92 -2.72 -2.93
C VAL A 94 13.01 -1.25 -2.55
N GLN A 95 13.32 -0.38 -3.52
CA GLN A 95 13.30 1.07 -3.32
C GLN A 95 11.85 1.58 -3.35
N VAL A 96 11.34 2.09 -2.24
CA VAL A 96 9.94 2.48 -2.08
C VAL A 96 9.79 4.00 -2.10
N THR A 97 8.95 4.51 -3.00
CA THR A 97 8.50 5.90 -3.00
C THR A 97 7.05 5.98 -2.52
N LEU A 98 6.84 6.62 -1.39
CA LEU A 98 5.52 6.89 -0.81
C LEU A 98 4.98 8.19 -1.40
N LEU A 99 4.09 8.09 -2.40
CA LEU A 99 3.52 9.25 -3.08
C LEU A 99 2.23 9.69 -2.39
N GLU A 100 2.23 10.89 -1.81
CA GLU A 100 1.07 11.42 -1.07
C GLU A 100 0.97 12.94 -1.26
N ARG A 101 -0.20 13.43 -1.69
CA ARG A 101 -0.43 14.86 -1.98
C ARG A 101 -0.66 15.71 -0.73
N MET A 102 -1.26 15.13 0.32
CA MET A 102 -1.66 15.86 1.51
C MET A 102 -0.49 16.04 2.47
N GLU A 103 -0.13 17.29 2.77
CA GLU A 103 1.00 17.63 3.64
C GLU A 103 0.98 16.91 4.99
N ARG A 104 -0.17 16.88 5.66
CA ARG A 104 -0.30 16.22 6.95
C ARG A 104 0.01 14.72 6.88
N ARG A 105 -0.42 14.04 5.81
CA ARG A 105 -0.14 12.62 5.58
C ARG A 105 1.32 12.39 5.21
N ALA A 106 1.87 13.25 4.35
CA ALA A 106 3.29 13.20 4.00
C ALA A 106 4.19 13.38 5.24
N LYS A 107 3.86 14.32 6.15
CA LYS A 107 4.58 14.47 7.43
C LYS A 107 4.52 13.20 8.29
N PHE A 108 3.36 12.56 8.40
CA PHE A 108 3.22 11.29 9.10
C PHE A 108 4.09 10.19 8.48
N LEU A 109 4.08 10.07 7.15
CA LEU A 109 4.91 9.10 6.42
C LEU A 109 6.40 9.35 6.66
N THR A 110 6.84 10.62 6.62
CA THR A 110 8.24 11.00 6.91
C THR A 110 8.64 10.58 8.32
N GLN A 111 7.76 10.78 9.29
CA GLN A 111 7.98 10.32 10.67
C GLN A 111 8.08 8.79 10.72
N CYS A 112 7.19 8.05 10.03
CA CYS A 112 7.25 6.59 9.98
C CYS A 112 8.57 6.10 9.36
N VAL A 113 8.98 6.66 8.22
CA VAL A 113 10.25 6.29 7.56
C VAL A 113 11.45 6.48 8.50
N ALA A 114 11.49 7.61 9.21
CA ALA A 114 12.57 7.92 10.15
C ALA A 114 12.57 6.99 11.37
N GLU A 115 11.42 6.84 12.05
CA GLU A 115 11.32 6.05 13.28
C GLU A 115 11.51 4.54 13.05
N LEU A 116 11.13 4.06 11.84
CA LEU A 116 11.31 2.66 11.45
C LEU A 116 12.66 2.40 10.76
N SER A 117 13.50 3.44 10.61
CA SER A 117 14.82 3.35 9.97
C SER A 117 14.79 2.75 8.55
N LEU A 118 13.78 3.11 7.75
CA LEU A 118 13.58 2.60 6.38
C LEU A 118 14.43 3.40 5.38
N GLY A 119 15.74 3.19 5.35
CA GLY A 119 16.67 3.94 4.51
C GLY A 119 16.46 3.78 2.99
N HIS A 120 15.70 2.78 2.56
CA HIS A 120 15.31 2.50 1.18
C HIS A 120 13.88 3.00 0.85
N ALA A 121 13.24 3.72 1.76
CA ALA A 121 11.94 4.35 1.53
C ALA A 121 12.05 5.88 1.54
N SER A 122 11.38 6.54 0.63
CA SER A 122 11.31 8.00 0.53
C SER A 122 9.86 8.47 0.45
N VAL A 123 9.61 9.70 0.88
CA VAL A 123 8.28 10.33 0.79
C VAL A 123 8.31 11.42 -0.26
N LEU A 124 7.44 11.33 -1.26
CA LEU A 124 7.26 12.35 -2.28
C LEU A 124 5.90 13.01 -2.10
N ARG A 125 5.91 14.29 -1.71
CA ARG A 125 4.68 15.08 -1.60
C ARG A 125 4.33 15.66 -2.95
N ALA A 126 3.49 14.97 -3.71
CA ALA A 126 2.97 15.41 -5.00
C ALA A 126 1.68 14.66 -5.34
N THR A 127 0.97 15.12 -6.35
CA THR A 127 -0.07 14.32 -7.01
C THR A 127 0.56 13.41 -8.07
N ALA A 128 -0.16 12.36 -8.47
CA ALA A 128 0.32 11.47 -9.53
C ALA A 128 0.49 12.20 -10.87
N GLU A 129 -0.39 13.15 -11.14
CA GLU A 129 -0.39 13.97 -12.35
C GLU A 129 0.84 14.87 -12.43
N GLU A 130 1.29 15.45 -11.30
CA GLU A 130 2.47 16.32 -11.26
C GLU A 130 3.77 15.57 -11.55
N VAL A 131 3.83 14.28 -11.23
CA VAL A 131 5.04 13.45 -11.40
C VAL A 131 4.92 12.43 -12.52
N ALA A 132 3.83 12.47 -13.28
CA ALA A 132 3.63 11.60 -14.43
C ALA A 132 4.78 11.77 -15.45
N GLY A 133 5.35 10.65 -15.88
CA GLY A 133 6.51 10.63 -16.78
C GLY A 133 7.86 11.02 -16.14
N GLN A 134 7.87 11.46 -14.88
CA GLN A 134 9.11 11.70 -14.12
C GLN A 134 9.51 10.48 -13.29
N LEU A 135 8.53 9.69 -12.87
CA LEU A 135 8.72 8.39 -12.24
C LEU A 135 8.51 7.28 -13.27
N SER A 136 9.27 6.19 -13.13
CA SER A 136 9.20 5.03 -14.02
C SER A 136 9.49 3.76 -13.20
N ALA A 137 8.55 3.40 -12.32
CA ALA A 137 8.71 2.34 -11.36
C ALA A 137 8.45 0.95 -11.98
N ASP A 138 9.10 -0.08 -11.45
CA ASP A 138 8.81 -1.48 -11.77
C ASP A 138 7.42 -1.88 -11.30
N VAL A 139 7.01 -1.36 -10.14
CA VAL A 139 5.73 -1.65 -9.50
C VAL A 139 5.06 -0.38 -9.03
N VAL A 140 3.77 -0.24 -9.28
CA VAL A 140 2.90 0.75 -8.64
C VAL A 140 1.89 0.01 -7.78
N THR A 141 1.85 0.33 -6.48
CA THR A 141 0.81 -0.19 -5.58
C THR A 141 -0.21 0.89 -5.25
N ALA A 142 -1.44 0.48 -4.97
CA ALA A 142 -2.46 1.39 -4.47
C ALA A 142 -3.48 0.65 -3.60
N ARG A 143 -4.01 1.35 -2.59
CA ARG A 143 -5.10 0.87 -1.75
C ARG A 143 -6.08 2.00 -1.46
N ALA A 144 -7.37 1.77 -1.74
CA ALA A 144 -8.47 2.71 -1.42
C ALA A 144 -8.30 4.13 -1.99
N VAL A 145 -7.64 4.28 -3.12
CA VAL A 145 -7.35 5.58 -3.76
C VAL A 145 -8.53 6.07 -4.60
N ALA A 146 -9.03 5.21 -5.51
CA ALA A 146 -10.08 5.55 -6.47
C ALA A 146 -10.69 4.27 -7.07
N PRO A 147 -11.82 4.36 -7.81
CA PRO A 147 -12.26 3.32 -8.72
C PRO A 147 -11.15 2.91 -9.69
N LEU A 148 -11.21 1.66 -10.20
CA LEU A 148 -10.11 1.06 -10.94
C LEU A 148 -9.74 1.81 -12.22
N ASP A 149 -10.71 2.33 -12.94
CA ASP A 149 -10.52 3.10 -14.17
C ASP A 149 -9.65 4.35 -13.94
N ARG A 150 -10.02 5.14 -12.94
CA ARG A 150 -9.26 6.33 -12.54
C ARG A 150 -7.88 5.97 -11.97
N LEU A 151 -7.82 4.95 -11.10
CA LEU A 151 -6.57 4.48 -10.52
C LEU A 151 -5.58 4.04 -11.59
N ALA A 152 -6.04 3.26 -12.58
CA ALA A 152 -5.21 2.81 -13.69
C ALA A 152 -4.66 3.97 -14.52
N GLY A 153 -5.48 5.02 -14.73
CA GLY A 153 -5.03 6.25 -15.41
C GLY A 153 -3.90 6.95 -14.67
N LEU A 154 -4.02 7.10 -13.36
CA LEU A 154 -2.97 7.70 -12.52
C LEU A 154 -1.70 6.83 -12.49
N ALA A 155 -1.86 5.53 -12.30
CA ALA A 155 -0.74 4.60 -12.20
C ALA A 155 0.01 4.42 -13.52
N ALA A 156 -0.66 4.53 -14.67
CA ALA A 156 -0.04 4.43 -15.99
C ALA A 156 1.06 5.46 -16.24
N GLY A 157 0.94 6.66 -15.62
CA GLY A 157 1.98 7.69 -15.72
C GLY A 157 3.19 7.47 -14.79
N LEU A 158 3.14 6.48 -13.91
CA LEU A 158 4.14 6.22 -12.86
C LEU A 158 4.88 4.88 -13.07
N VAL A 159 4.28 3.96 -13.82
CA VAL A 159 4.81 2.61 -14.07
C VAL A 159 5.58 2.59 -15.38
N ARG A 160 6.71 1.86 -15.42
CA ARG A 160 7.44 1.65 -16.67
C ARG A 160 6.69 0.71 -17.64
N PRO A 161 6.98 0.74 -18.92
CA PRO A 161 6.49 -0.28 -19.86
C PRO A 161 6.84 -1.69 -19.38
N GLY A 162 5.84 -2.58 -19.36
CA GLY A 162 5.96 -3.93 -18.84
C GLY A 162 5.99 -4.05 -17.31
N GLY A 163 5.91 -2.93 -16.58
CA GLY A 163 5.82 -2.94 -15.11
C GLY A 163 4.45 -3.33 -14.61
N LEU A 164 4.34 -3.53 -13.29
CA LEU A 164 3.17 -4.03 -12.60
C LEU A 164 2.38 -2.91 -11.93
N ILE A 165 1.06 -2.98 -11.96
CA ILE A 165 0.17 -2.22 -11.10
C ILE A 165 -0.58 -3.20 -10.21
N LEU A 166 -0.48 -3.05 -8.90
CA LEU A 166 -1.08 -3.91 -7.89
C LEU A 166 -2.06 -3.11 -7.04
N ALA A 167 -3.34 -3.22 -7.35
CA ALA A 167 -4.40 -2.51 -6.62
C ALA A 167 -5.10 -3.43 -5.63
N ILE A 168 -4.97 -3.16 -4.31
CA ILE A 168 -5.76 -3.87 -3.29
C ILE A 168 -7.21 -3.42 -3.41
N LYS A 169 -8.10 -4.37 -3.63
CA LYS A 169 -9.53 -4.16 -3.83
C LYS A 169 -10.37 -5.00 -2.86
N GLY A 170 -11.67 -4.77 -2.85
CA GLY A 170 -12.64 -5.54 -2.07
C GLY A 170 -13.32 -6.63 -2.88
N ALA A 171 -14.47 -7.08 -2.38
CA ALA A 171 -15.27 -8.14 -3.01
C ALA A 171 -15.82 -7.76 -4.41
N THR A 172 -15.82 -6.48 -4.77
CA THR A 172 -16.29 -5.96 -6.06
C THR A 172 -15.19 -5.90 -7.13
N ALA A 173 -14.03 -6.50 -6.89
CA ALA A 173 -12.87 -6.40 -7.79
C ALA A 173 -13.18 -6.85 -9.24
N ASP A 174 -13.90 -7.97 -9.42
CA ASP A 174 -14.27 -8.47 -10.74
C ASP A 174 -15.23 -7.52 -11.47
N GLN A 175 -16.18 -6.93 -10.75
CA GLN A 175 -17.08 -5.92 -11.29
C GLN A 175 -16.32 -4.67 -11.70
N GLU A 176 -15.42 -4.15 -10.83
CA GLU A 176 -14.59 -2.99 -11.14
C GLU A 176 -13.71 -3.24 -12.38
N VAL A 177 -13.17 -4.45 -12.55
CA VAL A 177 -12.41 -4.83 -13.74
C VAL A 177 -13.30 -4.82 -14.98
N ALA A 178 -14.52 -5.37 -14.90
CA ALA A 178 -15.45 -5.38 -16.02
C ALA A 178 -15.83 -3.95 -16.48
N GLU A 179 -16.14 -3.09 -15.52
CA GLU A 179 -16.47 -1.68 -15.75
C GLU A 179 -15.29 -0.87 -16.32
N ALA A 180 -14.07 -1.11 -15.80
CA ALA A 180 -12.86 -0.41 -16.23
C ALA A 180 -12.30 -0.90 -17.58
N ARG A 181 -12.76 -2.03 -18.12
CA ARG A 181 -12.20 -2.66 -19.34
C ARG A 181 -11.95 -1.72 -20.52
N PRO A 182 -12.88 -0.79 -20.88
CA PRO A 182 -12.63 0.14 -21.98
C PRO A 182 -11.45 1.07 -21.71
N VAL A 183 -11.32 1.55 -20.47
CA VAL A 183 -10.22 2.44 -20.04
C VAL A 183 -8.90 1.67 -20.02
N LEU A 184 -8.87 0.45 -19.45
CA LEU A 184 -7.67 -0.39 -19.38
C LEU A 184 -7.11 -0.71 -20.77
N ARG A 185 -7.98 -1.00 -21.74
CA ARG A 185 -7.57 -1.19 -23.15
C ARG A 185 -6.95 0.07 -23.75
N ARG A 186 -7.60 1.23 -23.55
CA ARG A 186 -7.09 2.52 -24.06
C ARG A 186 -5.73 2.89 -23.45
N LEU A 187 -5.50 2.54 -22.19
CA LEU A 187 -4.23 2.72 -21.50
C LEU A 187 -3.18 1.66 -21.91
N GLY A 188 -3.51 0.73 -22.78
CA GLY A 188 -2.60 -0.31 -23.24
C GLY A 188 -2.26 -1.36 -22.19
N MET A 189 -3.12 -1.58 -21.19
CA MET A 189 -2.89 -2.65 -20.21
C MET A 189 -2.96 -4.01 -20.89
N ARG A 190 -1.90 -4.81 -20.80
CA ARG A 190 -1.73 -6.07 -21.56
C ARG A 190 -2.37 -7.25 -20.86
N GLU A 191 -2.27 -7.29 -19.54
CA GLU A 191 -2.82 -8.34 -18.71
C GLU A 191 -3.62 -7.71 -17.58
N VAL A 192 -4.79 -8.24 -17.34
CA VAL A 192 -5.69 -7.80 -16.27
C VAL A 192 -6.20 -9.05 -15.57
N ALA A 193 -5.83 -9.22 -14.31
CA ALA A 193 -6.22 -10.37 -13.51
C ALA A 193 -6.65 -9.95 -12.10
N VAL A 194 -7.68 -10.60 -11.57
CA VAL A 194 -7.99 -10.56 -10.14
C VAL A 194 -7.31 -11.76 -9.50
N VAL A 195 -6.42 -11.52 -8.56
CA VAL A 195 -5.63 -12.55 -7.90
C VAL A 195 -5.83 -12.50 -6.39
N ARG A 196 -5.66 -13.66 -5.76
CA ARG A 196 -5.61 -13.78 -4.30
C ARG A 196 -4.16 -13.77 -3.88
N ALA A 197 -3.78 -12.82 -3.05
CA ALA A 197 -2.41 -12.67 -2.57
C ALA A 197 -2.32 -13.08 -1.09
N GLY A 198 -1.23 -13.77 -0.72
CA GLY A 198 -0.98 -14.19 0.66
C GLY A 198 -1.74 -15.45 1.07
N ASP A 199 -2.29 -16.23 0.14
CA ASP A 199 -2.94 -17.52 0.45
C ASP A 199 -1.95 -18.44 1.18
N GLY A 200 -2.39 -19.00 2.31
CA GLY A 200 -1.56 -19.86 3.17
C GLY A 200 -0.55 -19.13 4.06
N LYS A 201 -0.40 -17.81 3.94
CA LYS A 201 0.49 -16.98 4.77
C LYS A 201 -0.25 -16.07 5.73
N VAL A 202 -1.43 -15.63 5.35
CA VAL A 202 -2.31 -14.79 6.16
C VAL A 202 -3.72 -15.38 6.16
N ASP A 203 -4.44 -15.29 7.28
CA ASP A 203 -5.81 -15.81 7.41
C ASP A 203 -6.76 -15.25 6.36
N ARG A 204 -6.54 -14.00 5.95
CA ARG A 204 -7.35 -13.32 4.95
C ARG A 204 -6.47 -12.85 3.79
N ALA A 205 -6.40 -13.68 2.76
CA ALA A 205 -5.77 -13.29 1.51
C ALA A 205 -6.34 -11.97 0.98
N ALA A 206 -5.46 -11.11 0.47
CA ALA A 206 -5.88 -9.88 -0.17
C ALA A 206 -6.41 -10.15 -1.58
N THR A 207 -7.51 -9.50 -1.94
CA THR A 207 -7.94 -9.45 -3.35
C THR A 207 -7.19 -8.32 -4.04
N VAL A 208 -6.45 -8.65 -5.09
CA VAL A 208 -5.59 -7.72 -5.81
C VAL A 208 -5.96 -7.73 -7.28
N VAL A 209 -6.21 -6.55 -7.85
CA VAL A 209 -6.23 -6.39 -9.30
C VAL A 209 -4.78 -6.17 -9.74
N ARG A 210 -4.26 -7.12 -10.53
CA ARG A 210 -2.95 -7.08 -11.14
C ARG A 210 -3.07 -6.66 -12.60
N LEU A 211 -2.37 -5.60 -12.98
CA LEU A 211 -2.28 -5.12 -14.35
C LEU A 211 -0.81 -5.12 -14.79
N ILE A 212 -0.56 -5.44 -16.06
CA ILE A 212 0.75 -5.26 -16.69
C ILE A 212 0.64 -4.09 -17.68
N ALA A 213 1.46 -3.07 -17.50
CA ALA A 213 1.51 -1.94 -18.42
C ALA A 213 2.01 -2.39 -19.81
N GLY A 214 1.41 -1.87 -20.87
CA GLY A 214 1.88 -2.08 -22.23
C GLY A 214 3.26 -1.49 -22.52
N ARG A 215 3.78 -1.74 -23.72
CA ARG A 215 5.00 -1.09 -24.23
C ARG A 215 4.66 0.26 -24.83
#